data_c67928b0ca0bd6b4abd25f809c9cfc89
#
_entry.id   c67928b0ca0bd6b4abd25f809c9cfc89
#
_cell.length_a   1.000
_cell.length_b   1.000
_cell.length_c   1.000
_cell.angle_alpha   90.00
_cell.angle_beta   90.00
_cell.angle_gamma   90.00
#
_symmetry.space_group_name_H-M   'P 1'
#
loop_
_entity.id
_entity.type
_entity.pdbx_description
1 polymer ?
#
loop_
_entity_poly.entity_id
_entity_poly.type
_entity_poly.pdbx_seq_one_letter_code
_entity_poly.pdbx_strand_id
1 'polypeptide(L)'
;MDQAQTITWEDLEFSEVRPGIEGATVHTPQLTAVFYRYSPGSSWEEHDHPQDQITSVLSGSIDFVVAGTAIRLLAGQAATIPGGTRHSARVPDSGATTLNVLTRRDRPPDA
;
A
#
# COMPACT_ATOMS: atom_id res chain seq x y z
N MET A 1 -17.05 -14.69 -9.72
CA MET A 1 -16.75 -15.42 -8.49
C MET A 1 -17.78 -15.09 -7.45
N ASP A 2 -18.49 -16.09 -7.01
CA ASP A 2 -19.63 -15.88 -6.12
C ASP A 2 -19.31 -16.17 -4.65
N GLN A 3 -18.12 -16.67 -4.38
CA GLN A 3 -17.76 -17.08 -3.03
C GLN A 3 -16.79 -16.09 -2.39
N ALA A 4 -17.10 -15.74 -1.15
CA ALA A 4 -16.16 -15.02 -0.31
C ALA A 4 -15.00 -15.93 0.09
N GLN A 5 -13.82 -15.34 0.23
CA GLN A 5 -12.64 -16.05 0.69
C GLN A 5 -12.10 -15.39 1.94
N THR A 6 -11.64 -16.18 2.88
CA THR A 6 -10.95 -15.70 4.07
C THR A 6 -9.46 -15.65 3.77
N ILE A 7 -8.84 -14.53 4.11
CA ILE A 7 -7.41 -14.34 3.91
C ILE A 7 -6.78 -14.01 5.25
N THR A 8 -5.78 -14.80 5.63
CA THR A 8 -4.88 -14.45 6.73
C THR A 8 -3.67 -13.83 6.07
N TRP A 9 -3.55 -12.50 6.16
CA TRP A 9 -2.55 -11.78 5.35
C TRP A 9 -1.11 -12.20 5.65
N GLU A 10 -0.84 -12.63 6.87
CA GLU A 10 0.49 -13.09 7.26
C GLU A 10 0.91 -14.38 6.56
N ASP A 11 -0.06 -15.16 6.06
CA ASP A 11 0.18 -16.42 5.34
C ASP A 11 0.31 -16.24 3.84
N LEU A 12 0.13 -15.03 3.33
CA LEU A 12 0.29 -14.76 1.90
C LEU A 12 1.75 -14.89 1.49
N GLU A 13 1.97 -15.21 0.21
CA GLU A 13 3.31 -15.23 -0.36
C GLU A 13 3.75 -13.80 -0.69
N PHE A 14 4.65 -13.27 0.13
CA PHE A 14 5.26 -11.98 -0.11
C PHE A 14 6.49 -12.14 -0.99
N SER A 15 6.70 -11.18 -1.90
CA SER A 15 7.92 -11.10 -2.68
C SER A 15 8.44 -9.67 -2.66
N GLU A 16 9.76 -9.52 -2.76
CA GLU A 16 10.37 -8.20 -2.79
C GLU A 16 9.96 -7.47 -4.07
N VAL A 17 9.41 -6.27 -3.93
CA VAL A 17 9.01 -5.41 -5.04
C VAL A 17 9.97 -4.24 -5.22
N ARG A 18 10.61 -3.82 -4.13
CA ARG A 18 11.70 -2.85 -4.08
C ARG A 18 12.60 -3.18 -2.89
N PRO A 19 13.82 -2.65 -2.81
CA PRO A 19 14.67 -2.87 -1.63
C PRO A 19 13.96 -2.52 -0.33
N GLY A 20 13.83 -3.50 0.56
CA GLY A 20 13.18 -3.34 1.86
C GLY A 20 11.66 -3.35 1.84
N ILE A 21 11.01 -3.56 0.69
CA ILE A 21 9.56 -3.60 0.57
C ILE A 21 9.13 -4.92 -0.06
N GLU A 22 8.34 -5.68 0.69
CA GLU A 22 7.73 -6.91 0.21
C GLU A 22 6.23 -6.70 0.02
N GLY A 23 5.67 -7.25 -1.05
CA GLY A 23 4.26 -7.14 -1.37
C GLY A 23 3.59 -8.48 -1.63
N ALA A 24 2.31 -8.57 -1.29
CA ALA A 24 1.45 -9.68 -1.62
C ALA A 24 0.10 -9.14 -2.08
N THR A 25 -0.41 -9.64 -3.18
CA THR A 25 -1.58 -9.07 -3.86
C THR A 25 -2.75 -10.04 -3.86
N VAL A 26 -3.93 -9.50 -3.61
CA VAL A 26 -5.20 -10.22 -3.68
C VAL A 26 -6.16 -9.44 -4.56
N HIS A 27 -6.94 -10.14 -5.38
CA HIS A 27 -7.87 -9.50 -6.31
C HIS A 27 -9.31 -9.94 -6.07
N THR A 28 -10.23 -9.01 -6.31
CA THR A 28 -11.61 -9.29 -6.70
C THR A 28 -11.77 -8.90 -8.17
N PRO A 29 -12.95 -9.09 -8.80
CA PRO A 29 -13.13 -8.64 -10.18
C PRO A 29 -12.85 -7.15 -10.41
N GLN A 30 -13.06 -6.28 -9.40
CA GLN A 30 -12.91 -4.83 -9.56
C GLN A 30 -11.88 -4.19 -8.65
N LEU A 31 -11.34 -4.92 -7.70
CA LEU A 31 -10.43 -4.36 -6.71
C LEU A 31 -9.12 -5.14 -6.65
N THR A 32 -8.07 -4.42 -6.34
CA THR A 32 -6.78 -4.98 -5.98
C THR A 32 -6.46 -4.57 -4.54
N ALA A 33 -6.15 -5.54 -3.69
CA ALA A 33 -5.61 -5.30 -2.37
C ALA A 33 -4.15 -5.72 -2.34
N VAL A 34 -3.27 -4.83 -1.91
CA VAL A 34 -1.84 -5.12 -1.79
C VAL A 34 -1.43 -4.94 -0.33
N PHE A 35 -0.91 -5.99 0.25
CA PHE A 35 -0.28 -5.93 1.56
C PHE A 35 1.20 -5.68 1.37
N TYR A 36 1.73 -4.62 1.98
CA TYR A 36 3.16 -4.34 1.97
C TYR A 36 3.74 -4.49 3.36
N ARG A 37 4.90 -5.13 3.42
CA ARG A 37 5.76 -5.14 4.61
C ARG A 37 6.98 -4.30 4.32
N TYR A 38 7.20 -3.28 5.14
CA TYR A 38 8.27 -2.32 4.97
C TYR A 38 9.34 -2.51 6.04
N SER A 39 10.58 -2.65 5.59
CA SER A 39 11.73 -2.54 6.48
C SER A 39 11.96 -1.08 6.87
N PRO A 40 12.54 -0.83 8.06
CA PRO A 40 12.89 0.54 8.45
C PRO A 40 13.73 1.24 7.38
N GLY A 41 13.38 2.51 7.09
CA GLY A 41 14.10 3.34 6.14
C GLY A 41 13.75 3.10 4.67
N SER A 42 12.90 2.14 4.34
CA SER A 42 12.47 1.92 2.97
C SER A 42 11.54 3.03 2.49
N SER A 43 11.46 3.21 1.18
CA SER A 43 10.71 4.32 0.61
C SER A 43 10.18 4.00 -0.80
N TRP A 44 9.09 4.69 -1.15
CA TRP A 44 8.62 4.84 -2.52
C TRP A 44 8.98 6.24 -3.01
N GLU A 45 9.63 6.32 -4.16
CA GLU A 45 9.88 7.61 -4.81
C GLU A 45 8.57 8.23 -5.26
N GLU A 46 8.57 9.54 -5.48
CA GLU A 46 7.39 10.26 -5.95
C GLU A 46 6.92 9.70 -7.27
N HIS A 47 5.64 9.37 -7.33
CA HIS A 47 4.98 8.80 -8.51
C HIS A 47 3.49 9.12 -8.49
N ASP A 48 2.81 8.79 -9.56
CA ASP A 48 1.36 8.79 -9.62
C ASP A 48 0.88 7.57 -10.41
N HIS A 49 -0.40 7.28 -10.29
CA HIS A 49 -1.07 6.23 -11.04
C HIS A 49 -2.55 6.59 -11.16
N PRO A 50 -3.25 6.08 -12.19
CA PRO A 50 -4.66 6.45 -12.42
C PRO A 50 -5.63 5.89 -11.38
N GLN A 51 -5.24 4.85 -10.63
CA GLN A 51 -6.12 4.24 -9.63
C GLN A 51 -6.29 5.14 -8.41
N ASP A 52 -7.52 5.19 -7.89
CA ASP A 52 -7.74 5.66 -6.52
C ASP A 52 -7.11 4.65 -5.56
N GLN A 53 -6.65 5.13 -4.43
CA GLN A 53 -5.98 4.31 -3.43
C GLN A 53 -6.44 4.67 -2.02
N ILE A 54 -6.65 3.65 -1.20
CA ILE A 54 -6.78 3.80 0.24
C ILE A 54 -5.66 2.99 0.88
N THR A 55 -4.86 3.64 1.72
CA THR A 55 -3.79 2.97 2.46
C THR A 55 -4.14 2.97 3.94
N SER A 56 -4.18 1.78 4.52
CA SER A 56 -4.40 1.58 5.96
C SER A 56 -3.12 1.03 6.60
N VAL A 57 -2.72 1.58 7.73
CA VAL A 57 -1.57 1.09 8.48
C VAL A 57 -2.04 0.04 9.48
N LEU A 58 -1.51 -1.18 9.35
CA LEU A 58 -1.81 -2.31 10.24
C LEU A 58 -0.85 -2.35 11.42
N SER A 59 0.41 -2.01 11.19
CA SER A 59 1.43 -1.92 12.25
C SER A 59 2.50 -0.92 11.86
N GLY A 60 3.16 -0.33 12.85
CA GLY A 60 4.19 0.67 12.63
C GLY A 60 3.63 2.01 12.20
N SER A 61 4.37 2.72 11.36
CA SER A 61 3.95 4.03 10.83
C SER A 61 4.55 4.26 9.45
N ILE A 62 3.91 5.14 8.68
CA ILE A 62 4.39 5.53 7.36
C ILE A 62 4.19 7.03 7.16
N ASP A 63 5.16 7.67 6.56
CA ASP A 63 5.12 9.09 6.21
C ASP A 63 4.88 9.23 4.72
N PHE A 64 3.78 9.86 4.34
CA PHE A 64 3.45 10.20 2.96
C PHE A 64 3.69 11.68 2.70
N VAL A 65 4.05 11.99 1.46
CA VAL A 65 3.89 13.34 0.91
C VAL A 65 2.90 13.20 -0.25
N VAL A 66 1.73 13.81 -0.09
CA VAL A 66 0.63 13.72 -1.06
C VAL A 66 0.35 15.12 -1.59
N ALA A 67 0.56 15.32 -2.89
CA ALA A 67 0.43 16.64 -3.54
C ALA A 67 1.17 17.74 -2.75
N GLY A 68 2.37 17.43 -2.28
CA GLY A 68 3.21 18.35 -1.53
C GLY A 68 2.89 18.47 -0.04
N THR A 69 1.87 17.79 0.47
CA THR A 69 1.49 17.84 1.89
C THR A 69 1.97 16.59 2.62
N ALA A 70 2.72 16.79 3.70
CA ALA A 70 3.22 15.70 4.54
C ALA A 70 2.10 15.16 5.44
N ILE A 71 1.95 13.84 5.46
CA ILE A 71 0.96 13.13 6.26
C ILE A 71 1.66 11.96 6.96
N ARG A 72 1.53 11.85 8.28
CA ARG A 72 1.98 10.68 9.02
C ARG A 72 0.79 9.80 9.38
N LEU A 73 0.85 8.53 9.03
CA LEU A 73 -0.14 7.53 9.42
C LEU A 73 0.45 6.60 10.47
N LEU A 74 -0.29 6.41 11.54
CA LEU A 74 -0.01 5.45 12.59
C LEU A 74 -0.91 4.23 12.44
N ALA A 75 -0.58 3.14 13.11
CA ALA A 75 -1.43 1.94 13.13
C ALA A 75 -2.88 2.29 13.48
N GLY A 76 -3.82 1.79 12.70
CA GLY A 76 -5.24 2.10 12.84
C GLY A 76 -5.72 3.32 12.06
N GLN A 77 -4.83 4.03 11.38
CA GLN A 77 -5.18 5.17 10.55
C GLN A 77 -5.08 4.82 9.05
N ALA A 78 -5.81 5.55 8.24
CA ALA A 78 -5.81 5.39 6.80
C ALA A 78 -5.79 6.74 6.10
N ALA A 79 -5.28 6.76 4.86
CA ALA A 79 -5.34 7.92 3.98
C ALA A 79 -6.00 7.53 2.66
N THR A 80 -6.71 8.48 2.08
CA THR A 80 -7.24 8.36 0.73
C THR A 80 -6.36 9.16 -0.22
N ILE A 81 -6.00 8.55 -1.36
CA ILE A 81 -5.17 9.18 -2.39
C ILE A 81 -5.93 9.07 -3.71
N PRO A 82 -6.54 10.17 -4.19
CA PRO A 82 -7.26 10.13 -5.48
C PRO A 82 -6.33 9.82 -6.63
N GLY A 83 -6.86 9.13 -7.65
CA GLY A 83 -6.12 8.80 -8.85
C GLY A 83 -5.47 10.02 -9.49
N GLY A 84 -4.27 9.86 -10.02
CA GLY A 84 -3.50 10.93 -10.64
C GLY A 84 -2.80 11.88 -9.66
N THR A 85 -2.96 11.68 -8.36
CA THR A 85 -2.29 12.52 -7.35
C THR A 85 -0.87 12.03 -7.12
N ARG A 86 0.11 12.94 -7.25
CA ARG A 86 1.51 12.61 -6.99
C ARG A 86 1.73 12.37 -5.50
N HIS A 87 2.43 11.29 -5.19
CA HIS A 87 2.73 10.95 -3.81
C HIS A 87 4.03 10.16 -3.69
N SER A 88 4.61 10.22 -2.52
CA SER A 88 5.78 9.44 -2.11
C SER A 88 5.56 8.94 -0.69
N ALA A 89 6.35 7.98 -0.28
CA ALA A 89 6.24 7.40 1.06
C ALA A 89 7.61 7.05 1.61
N ARG A 90 7.76 7.14 2.93
CA ARG A 90 8.94 6.71 3.64
C ARG A 90 8.54 6.08 4.96
N VAL A 91 9.21 4.99 5.31
CA VAL A 91 8.92 4.27 6.55
C VAL A 91 10.01 4.58 7.57
N PRO A 92 9.63 5.09 8.76
CA PRO A 92 10.60 5.36 9.83
C PRO A 92 11.17 4.08 10.44
N ASP A 93 11.91 4.24 11.52
CA ASP A 93 12.75 3.20 12.12
C ASP A 93 11.99 1.97 12.65
N SER A 94 10.69 2.08 12.88
CA SER A 94 9.88 0.96 13.38
C SER A 94 9.43 -0.01 12.28
N GLY A 95 9.64 0.30 11.02
CA GLY A 95 9.03 -0.45 9.93
C GLY A 95 7.52 -0.22 9.86
N ALA A 96 6.86 -0.91 8.95
CA ALA A 96 5.40 -0.83 8.82
C ALA A 96 4.84 -2.02 8.06
N THR A 97 3.57 -2.31 8.30
CA THR A 97 2.73 -3.15 7.45
C THR A 97 1.50 -2.37 7.06
N THR A 98 1.18 -2.36 5.78
CA THR A 98 0.03 -1.61 5.26
C THR A 98 -0.86 -2.50 4.40
N LEU A 99 -2.15 -2.17 4.38
CA LEU A 99 -3.11 -2.69 3.42
C LEU A 99 -3.49 -1.56 2.47
N ASN A 100 -3.28 -1.77 1.18
CA ASN A 100 -3.58 -0.81 0.15
C ASN A 100 -4.66 -1.36 -0.75
N VAL A 101 -5.76 -0.63 -0.89
CA VAL A 101 -6.86 -1.02 -1.77
C VAL A 101 -6.91 -0.06 -2.95
N LEU A 102 -6.89 -0.62 -4.15
CA LEU A 102 -6.89 0.14 -5.39
C LEU A 102 -7.95 -0.40 -6.34
N THR A 103 -8.46 0.46 -7.21
CA THR A 103 -9.30 0.01 -8.32
C THR A 103 -8.47 -0.90 -9.22
N ARG A 104 -9.01 -2.07 -9.56
CA ARG A 104 -8.29 -3.01 -10.41
C ARG A 104 -8.16 -2.46 -11.83
N ARG A 105 -6.96 -2.62 -12.39
CA ARG A 105 -6.65 -2.32 -13.79
C ARG A 105 -6.15 -3.60 -14.47
N ASP A 106 -6.01 -3.56 -15.80
CA ASP A 106 -5.55 -4.71 -16.58
C ASP A 106 -4.12 -5.13 -16.22
N ARG A 107 -3.36 -4.24 -15.64
CA ARG A 107 -2.01 -4.53 -15.16
C ARG A 107 -1.87 -4.09 -13.72
N PRO A 108 -0.92 -4.69 -12.97
CA PRO A 108 -0.72 -4.35 -11.57
C PRO A 108 -0.45 -2.87 -11.37
N PRO A 109 -0.99 -2.26 -10.30
CA PRO A 109 -0.68 -0.89 -9.95
C PRO A 109 0.72 -0.77 -9.36
N ASP A 110 1.32 0.40 -9.50
CA ASP A 110 2.44 0.81 -8.67
C ASP A 110 1.91 1.34 -7.33
N ALA A 111 2.67 1.18 -6.28
CA ALA A 111 2.23 1.57 -4.95
C ALA A 111 2.05 3.08 -4.77
#